data_a776d6c7d82907e422dc1e3a5717725b
#
_entry.id   a776d6c7d82907e422dc1e3a5717725b
#
_cell.length_a   1.000
_cell.length_b   1.000
_cell.length_c   1.000
_cell.angle_alpha   90.00
_cell.angle_beta   90.00
_cell.angle_gamma   90.00
#
_symmetry.space_group_name_H-M   'P 1'
#
loop_
_entity.id
_entity.type
_entity.pdbx_description
1 polymer ?
#
loop_
_entity_poly.entity_id
_entity_poly.type
_entity_poly.pdbx_seq_one_letter_code
_entity_poly.pdbx_strand_id
1 'polypeptide(L)'
;ATKGTVALGGGSDAATLTIEPTVVVDPDPAEPLMADEIFGPILPILTVANLEEAIDFVNSRPKPLAAYLFTKAKAIRERVITGVPAGGMMVNQLLFQFATAKLPFGGVGPSGIGAYHGRFGFEEFSHRKSVLTKPTRPDLGAMIYPPYTEKAWKLARKIF
;
A
#
# COMPACT_ATOMS: atom_id res chain seq x y z
N ALA A 1 27.64 1.66 11.82
CA ALA A 1 27.44 2.13 13.20
C ALA A 1 26.25 3.09 13.19
N THR A 2 25.34 2.95 14.14
CA THR A 2 24.18 3.85 14.32
C THR A 2 24.53 4.98 15.28
N LYS A 3 23.85 6.13 15.14
CA LYS A 3 23.87 7.23 16.13
C LYS A 3 22.81 7.02 17.22
N GLY A 4 21.86 6.10 17.01
CA GLY A 4 20.86 5.73 18.01
C GLY A 4 21.46 4.95 19.18
N THR A 5 20.67 4.81 20.24
CA THR A 5 21.09 4.04 21.43
C THR A 5 20.79 2.56 21.23
N VAL A 6 21.81 1.70 21.24
CA VAL A 6 21.62 0.25 21.26
C VAL A 6 21.16 -0.17 22.65
N ALA A 7 19.86 -0.46 22.79
CA ALA A 7 19.24 -0.83 24.05
C ALA A 7 19.31 -2.34 24.34
N LEU A 8 19.46 -3.16 23.30
CA LEU A 8 19.59 -4.61 23.39
C LEU A 8 20.43 -5.13 22.24
N GLY A 9 21.23 -6.17 22.44
CA GLY A 9 22.04 -6.85 21.43
C GLY A 9 23.16 -5.98 20.90
N GLY A 10 23.38 -6.03 19.58
CA GLY A 10 24.44 -5.29 18.88
C GLY A 10 25.65 -6.14 18.52
N GLY A 11 25.69 -7.40 18.95
CA GLY A 11 26.73 -8.34 18.58
C GLY A 11 26.51 -8.98 17.22
N SER A 12 27.63 -9.34 16.58
CA SER A 12 27.61 -10.14 15.35
C SER A 12 28.83 -11.04 15.30
N ASP A 13 28.66 -12.21 14.67
CA ASP A 13 29.73 -13.15 14.42
C ASP A 13 29.77 -13.52 12.94
N ALA A 14 30.80 -13.08 12.25
CA ALA A 14 30.97 -13.33 10.83
C ALA A 14 31.32 -14.80 10.52
N ALA A 15 31.91 -15.54 11.46
CA ALA A 15 32.26 -16.95 11.24
C ALA A 15 31.03 -17.84 11.27
N THR A 16 30.05 -17.53 12.11
CA THR A 16 28.77 -18.24 12.22
C THR A 16 27.64 -17.57 11.43
N LEU A 17 27.90 -16.44 10.77
CA LEU A 17 26.90 -15.62 10.06
C LEU A 17 25.72 -15.23 10.95
N THR A 18 25.99 -14.91 12.21
CA THR A 18 24.97 -14.62 13.19
C THR A 18 24.95 -13.14 13.53
N ILE A 19 23.74 -12.57 13.65
CA ILE A 19 23.48 -11.22 14.18
C ILE A 19 22.55 -11.39 15.39
N GLU A 20 22.91 -10.80 16.51
CA GLU A 20 22.04 -10.82 17.70
C GLU A 20 20.76 -10.03 17.47
N PRO A 21 19.61 -10.46 18.03
CA PRO A 21 18.43 -9.61 18.14
C PRO A 21 18.80 -8.26 18.77
N THR A 22 18.61 -7.20 18.02
CA THR A 22 19.11 -5.87 18.37
C THR A 22 17.97 -4.85 18.37
N VAL A 23 17.89 -4.04 19.43
CA VAL A 23 16.96 -2.91 19.52
C VAL A 23 17.77 -1.61 19.53
N VAL A 24 17.45 -0.72 18.59
CA VAL A 24 18.06 0.61 18.46
C VAL A 24 17.00 1.66 18.72
N VAL A 25 17.19 2.47 19.75
CA VAL A 25 16.26 3.56 20.13
C VAL A 25 16.74 4.87 19.54
N ASP A 26 15.82 5.59 18.92
CA ASP A 26 16.01 6.90 18.30
C ASP A 26 17.24 6.97 17.36
N PRO A 27 17.36 6.04 16.37
CA PRO A 27 18.35 6.21 15.32
C PRO A 27 18.07 7.48 14.51
N ASP A 28 19.12 8.07 13.94
CA ASP A 28 18.95 9.20 13.03
C ASP A 28 18.15 8.73 11.79
N PRO A 29 17.01 9.36 11.47
CA PRO A 29 16.20 8.96 10.31
C PRO A 29 16.93 8.99 8.96
N ALA A 30 18.05 9.68 8.87
CA ALA A 30 18.88 9.79 7.66
C ALA A 30 19.98 8.73 7.56
N GLU A 31 20.20 7.92 8.61
CA GLU A 31 21.27 6.91 8.56
C GLU A 31 20.87 5.66 7.76
N PRO A 32 21.85 4.86 7.27
CA PRO A 32 21.59 3.67 6.45
C PRO A 32 20.65 2.64 7.09
N LEU A 33 20.62 2.54 8.41
CA LEU A 33 19.70 1.67 9.15
C LEU A 33 18.23 1.98 8.84
N MET A 34 17.92 3.23 8.49
CA MET A 34 16.58 3.73 8.23
C MET A 34 16.26 3.89 6.73
N ALA A 35 17.21 3.56 5.84
CA ALA A 35 17.05 3.79 4.41
C ALA A 35 16.25 2.69 3.71
N ASP A 36 16.56 1.42 4.02
CA ASP A 36 16.01 0.25 3.36
C ASP A 36 15.28 -0.66 4.36
N GLU A 37 14.50 -1.62 3.83
CA GLU A 37 13.83 -2.63 4.64
C GLU A 37 14.86 -3.54 5.33
N ILE A 38 14.72 -3.71 6.65
CA ILE A 38 15.61 -4.56 7.44
C ILE A 38 15.07 -6.00 7.40
N PHE A 39 15.63 -6.84 6.53
CA PHE A 39 15.38 -8.29 6.54
C PHE A 39 16.31 -8.98 7.54
N GLY A 40 16.19 -8.64 8.83
CA GLY A 40 17.08 -9.17 9.86
C GLY A 40 16.59 -8.86 11.27
N PRO A 41 17.32 -9.31 12.29
CA PRO A 41 16.89 -9.23 13.69
C PRO A 41 17.19 -7.86 14.33
N ILE A 42 17.00 -6.77 13.60
CA ILE A 42 17.25 -5.41 14.12
C ILE A 42 15.94 -4.63 14.11
N LEU A 43 15.57 -4.07 15.25
CA LEU A 43 14.36 -3.27 15.42
C LEU A 43 14.74 -1.82 15.78
N PRO A 44 14.62 -0.86 14.85
CA PRO A 44 14.68 0.55 15.18
C PRO A 44 13.36 0.99 15.83
N ILE A 45 13.44 1.75 16.90
CA ILE A 45 12.32 2.37 17.61
C ILE A 45 12.52 3.89 17.56
N LEU A 46 11.57 4.61 17.03
CA LEU A 46 11.55 6.07 17.02
C LEU A 46 10.50 6.56 18.01
N THR A 47 10.86 7.54 18.84
CA THR A 47 9.91 8.23 19.70
C THR A 47 9.35 9.45 18.98
N VAL A 48 8.06 9.71 19.19
CA VAL A 48 7.36 10.85 18.61
C VAL A 48 6.57 11.58 19.69
N ALA A 49 6.38 12.87 19.55
CA ALA A 49 5.65 13.67 20.53
C ALA A 49 4.14 13.41 20.50
N ASN A 50 3.61 13.04 19.33
CA ASN A 50 2.17 12.84 19.14
C ASN A 50 1.89 11.98 17.89
N LEU A 51 0.60 11.65 17.69
CA LEU A 51 0.15 10.83 16.59
C LEU A 51 0.39 11.45 15.22
N GLU A 52 0.19 12.77 15.09
CA GLU A 52 0.35 13.44 13.80
C GLU A 52 1.82 13.41 13.34
N GLU A 53 2.75 13.60 14.26
CA GLU A 53 4.19 13.46 13.96
C GLU A 53 4.52 12.05 13.46
N ALA A 54 3.94 11.00 14.07
CA ALA A 54 4.11 9.63 13.57
C ALA A 54 3.56 9.45 12.15
N ILE A 55 2.38 9.99 11.87
CA ILE A 55 1.75 9.94 10.55
C ILE A 55 2.59 10.71 9.52
N ASP A 56 3.05 11.90 9.85
CA ASP A 56 3.87 12.72 8.98
C ASP A 56 5.22 12.06 8.69
N PHE A 57 5.83 11.44 9.70
CA PHE A 57 7.07 10.68 9.52
C PHE A 57 6.88 9.54 8.52
N VAL A 58 5.85 8.72 8.67
CA VAL A 58 5.58 7.62 7.74
C VAL A 58 5.27 8.14 6.34
N ASN A 59 4.49 9.21 6.22
CA ASN A 59 4.09 9.78 4.95
C ASN A 59 5.23 10.51 4.21
N SER A 60 6.26 10.93 4.92
CA SER A 60 7.47 11.51 4.32
C SER A 60 8.38 10.47 3.65
N ARG A 61 8.09 9.16 3.80
CA ARG A 61 8.86 8.04 3.30
C ARG A 61 8.13 7.29 2.18
N PRO A 62 8.83 6.42 1.45
CA PRO A 62 8.20 5.50 0.51
C PRO A 62 7.09 4.70 1.18
N LYS A 63 5.96 4.53 0.48
CA LYS A 63 4.79 3.82 1.01
C LYS A 63 5.14 2.37 1.35
N PRO A 64 4.93 1.91 2.59
CA PRO A 64 5.30 0.58 3.01
C PRO A 64 4.36 -0.48 2.45
N LEU A 65 4.85 -1.72 2.35
CA LEU A 65 4.03 -2.88 2.03
C LEU A 65 2.97 -3.14 3.10
N ALA A 66 3.35 -2.98 4.37
CA ALA A 66 2.46 -3.21 5.50
C ALA A 66 2.65 -2.15 6.59
N ALA A 67 1.55 -1.80 7.24
CA ALA A 67 1.53 -0.98 8.45
C ALA A 67 0.80 -1.72 9.58
N TYR A 68 1.30 -1.60 10.79
CA TYR A 68 0.72 -2.22 11.98
C TYR A 68 0.45 -1.18 13.04
N LEU A 69 -0.78 -1.18 13.56
CA LEU A 69 -1.20 -0.23 14.58
C LEU A 69 -1.66 -0.97 15.83
N PHE A 70 -1.13 -0.59 16.98
CA PHE A 70 -1.59 -1.10 18.27
C PHE A 70 -2.26 0.01 19.07
N THR A 71 -3.57 -0.06 19.22
CA THR A 71 -4.36 0.93 19.96
C THR A 71 -5.70 0.39 20.42
N LYS A 72 -6.20 0.90 21.56
CA LYS A 72 -7.56 0.68 22.02
C LYS A 72 -8.50 1.83 21.63
N ALA A 73 -7.94 2.98 21.22
CA ALA A 73 -8.71 4.18 20.90
C ALA A 73 -9.25 4.14 19.47
N LYS A 74 -10.57 4.15 19.33
CA LYS A 74 -11.26 4.12 18.02
C LYS A 74 -10.85 5.31 17.13
N ALA A 75 -10.77 6.51 17.70
CA ALA A 75 -10.41 7.72 16.95
C ALA A 75 -8.97 7.63 16.37
N ILE A 76 -8.01 7.10 17.13
CA ILE A 76 -6.64 6.88 16.67
C ILE A 76 -6.65 5.87 15.53
N ARG A 77 -7.39 4.76 15.67
CA ARG A 77 -7.49 3.75 14.63
C ARG A 77 -8.00 4.34 13.31
N GLU A 78 -9.10 5.06 13.34
CA GLU A 78 -9.70 5.68 12.16
C GLU A 78 -8.76 6.73 11.54
N ARG A 79 -8.11 7.54 12.37
CA ARG A 79 -7.15 8.55 11.91
C ARG A 79 -5.95 7.91 11.18
N VAL A 80 -5.39 6.82 11.71
CA VAL A 80 -4.24 6.13 11.09
C VAL A 80 -4.68 5.39 9.82
N ILE A 81 -5.82 4.68 9.84
CA ILE A 81 -6.32 3.98 8.64
C ILE A 81 -6.51 4.95 7.46
N THR A 82 -7.00 6.15 7.72
CA THR A 82 -7.22 7.15 6.67
C THR A 82 -5.98 7.98 6.35
N GLY A 83 -5.06 8.12 7.28
CA GLY A 83 -3.90 9.01 7.16
C GLY A 83 -2.60 8.33 6.72
N VAL A 84 -2.50 7.01 6.79
CA VAL A 84 -1.27 6.27 6.44
C VAL A 84 -1.52 5.35 5.26
N PRO A 85 -1.05 5.70 4.05
CA PRO A 85 -1.14 4.83 2.89
C PRO A 85 -0.11 3.69 3.00
N ALA A 86 -0.59 2.46 2.92
CA ALA A 86 0.22 1.25 2.90
C ALA A 86 -0.41 0.23 1.95
N GLY A 87 0.33 -0.79 1.53
CA GLY A 87 -0.22 -1.91 0.77
C GLY A 87 -1.28 -2.68 1.54
N GLY A 88 -1.05 -2.89 2.84
CA GLY A 88 -2.03 -3.43 3.77
C GLY A 88 -1.84 -2.87 5.18
N MET A 89 -2.88 -2.94 6.00
CA MET A 89 -2.82 -2.52 7.40
C MET A 89 -3.47 -3.54 8.32
N MET A 90 -2.89 -3.72 9.50
CA MET A 90 -3.47 -4.54 10.53
C MET A 90 -3.50 -3.81 11.87
N VAL A 91 -4.58 -3.98 12.62
CA VAL A 91 -4.78 -3.35 13.92
C VAL A 91 -4.74 -4.40 15.01
N ASN A 92 -3.90 -4.17 16.02
CA ASN A 92 -3.70 -5.00 17.22
C ASN A 92 -3.25 -6.44 16.95
N GLN A 93 -2.60 -6.67 15.81
CA GLN A 93 -1.96 -7.94 15.46
C GLN A 93 -0.90 -7.71 14.40
N LEU A 94 -0.01 -8.68 14.21
CA LEU A 94 1.03 -8.70 13.18
C LEU A 94 0.78 -9.83 12.18
N LEU A 95 1.13 -9.63 10.91
CA LEU A 95 1.30 -10.63 9.86
C LEU A 95 0.03 -11.36 9.37
N PHE A 96 -1.05 -11.45 10.14
CA PHE A 96 -2.24 -12.25 9.78
C PHE A 96 -2.97 -11.79 8.51
N GLN A 97 -2.76 -10.53 8.08
CA GLN A 97 -3.40 -10.02 6.85
C GLN A 97 -2.94 -10.77 5.59
N PHE A 98 -1.72 -11.34 5.58
CA PHE A 98 -1.24 -12.11 4.43
C PHE A 98 -1.73 -13.58 4.45
N ALA A 99 -2.18 -14.08 5.59
CA ALA A 99 -2.62 -15.47 5.74
C ALA A 99 -4.04 -15.74 5.24
N THR A 100 -4.82 -14.69 4.93
CA THR A 100 -6.20 -14.84 4.47
C THR A 100 -6.36 -14.62 2.97
N ALA A 101 -6.97 -15.60 2.28
CA ALA A 101 -7.33 -15.46 0.87
C ALA A 101 -8.50 -14.48 0.61
N LYS A 102 -9.11 -13.93 1.66
CA LYS A 102 -10.25 -13.02 1.56
C LYS A 102 -9.84 -11.55 1.46
N LEU A 103 -8.57 -11.25 1.68
CA LEU A 103 -8.01 -9.90 1.56
C LEU A 103 -6.95 -9.86 0.46
N PRO A 104 -6.86 -8.75 -0.30
CA PRO A 104 -5.76 -8.56 -1.23
C PRO A 104 -4.45 -8.40 -0.46
N PHE A 105 -3.37 -8.96 -0.98
CA PHE A 105 -2.03 -8.72 -0.48
C PHE A 105 -1.14 -8.20 -1.60
N GLY A 106 -0.61 -7.02 -1.43
CA GLY A 106 0.24 -6.35 -2.40
C GLY A 106 0.64 -4.97 -1.91
N GLY A 107 1.70 -4.42 -2.51
CA GLY A 107 2.23 -3.10 -2.21
C GLY A 107 1.54 -1.97 -2.96
N VAL A 108 1.99 -0.75 -2.71
CA VAL A 108 1.55 0.46 -3.43
C VAL A 108 2.75 1.35 -3.75
N GLY A 109 2.91 1.72 -5.02
CA GLY A 109 4.05 2.49 -5.48
C GLY A 109 5.37 1.74 -5.29
N PRO A 110 6.34 2.28 -4.52
CA PRO A 110 7.64 1.63 -4.32
C PRO A 110 7.58 0.25 -3.64
N SER A 111 6.55 -0.04 -2.86
CA SER A 111 6.40 -1.34 -2.18
C SER A 111 5.76 -2.43 -3.03
N GLY A 112 5.26 -2.11 -4.24
CA GLY A 112 4.72 -3.10 -5.16
C GLY A 112 3.64 -2.57 -6.09
N ILE A 113 3.26 -3.40 -7.07
CA ILE A 113 2.19 -3.15 -8.04
C ILE A 113 1.27 -4.36 -8.03
N GLY A 114 -0.04 -4.11 -8.04
CA GLY A 114 -1.06 -5.14 -8.01
C GLY A 114 -1.22 -5.82 -6.65
N ALA A 115 -2.11 -6.78 -6.59
CA ALA A 115 -2.39 -7.53 -5.37
C ALA A 115 -2.84 -8.96 -5.70
N TYR A 116 -2.50 -9.92 -4.85
CA TYR A 116 -2.89 -11.30 -5.02
C TYR A 116 -3.65 -11.83 -3.81
N HIS A 117 -3.92 -13.07 -3.76
CA HIS A 117 -4.78 -13.90 -2.93
C HIS A 117 -6.19 -14.09 -3.51
N GLY A 118 -6.61 -15.36 -3.59
CA GLY A 118 -7.94 -15.77 -3.97
C GLY A 118 -8.43 -15.09 -5.26
N ARG A 119 -9.58 -14.43 -5.17
CA ARG A 119 -10.19 -13.69 -6.29
C ARG A 119 -9.32 -12.54 -6.80
N PHE A 120 -8.60 -11.85 -5.93
CA PHE A 120 -7.76 -10.71 -6.32
C PHE A 120 -6.64 -11.14 -7.27
N GLY A 121 -5.94 -12.26 -6.96
CA GLY A 121 -4.93 -12.81 -7.84
C GLY A 121 -5.49 -13.28 -9.18
N PHE A 122 -6.69 -13.88 -9.19
CA PHE A 122 -7.36 -14.24 -10.44
C PHE A 122 -7.69 -13.01 -11.28
N GLU A 123 -8.21 -11.94 -10.67
CA GLU A 123 -8.54 -10.70 -11.35
C GLU A 123 -7.31 -9.98 -11.89
N GLU A 124 -6.18 -10.00 -11.14
CA GLU A 124 -4.92 -9.38 -11.55
C GLU A 124 -4.34 -10.01 -12.83
N PHE A 125 -4.45 -11.32 -12.98
CA PHE A 125 -3.97 -12.06 -14.16
C PHE A 125 -5.06 -12.26 -15.23
N SER A 126 -6.22 -11.60 -15.10
CA SER A 126 -7.35 -11.76 -16.01
C SER A 126 -7.67 -10.47 -16.76
N HIS A 127 -7.82 -10.57 -18.07
CA HIS A 127 -8.31 -9.44 -18.86
C HIS A 127 -9.84 -9.40 -18.86
N ARG A 128 -10.40 -8.28 -18.40
CA ARG A 128 -11.84 -8.03 -18.47
C ARG A 128 -12.21 -7.49 -19.86
N LYS A 129 -12.70 -8.35 -20.73
CA LYS A 129 -13.15 -7.97 -22.07
C LYS A 129 -14.51 -7.29 -21.99
N SER A 130 -14.57 -6.04 -22.43
CA SER A 130 -15.85 -5.34 -22.59
C SER A 130 -16.58 -5.83 -23.85
N VAL A 131 -17.86 -6.19 -23.70
CA VAL A 131 -18.72 -6.59 -24.82
C VAL A 131 -20.00 -5.78 -24.76
N LEU A 132 -20.21 -4.95 -25.77
CA LEU A 132 -21.46 -4.22 -25.99
C LEU A 132 -22.22 -4.86 -27.13
N THR A 133 -23.44 -5.32 -26.88
CA THR A 133 -24.32 -5.85 -27.90
C THR A 133 -25.51 -4.88 -28.09
N LYS A 134 -25.72 -4.42 -29.30
CA LYS A 134 -26.92 -3.65 -29.66
C LYS A 134 -27.77 -4.45 -30.65
N PRO A 135 -29.11 -4.26 -30.69
CA PRO A 135 -29.94 -4.83 -31.72
C PRO A 135 -29.59 -4.22 -33.08
N THR A 136 -29.72 -5.01 -34.15
CA THR A 136 -29.50 -4.52 -35.53
C THR A 136 -30.65 -3.64 -36.00
N ARG A 137 -31.83 -3.81 -35.43
CA ARG A 137 -33.05 -3.04 -35.72
C ARG A 137 -33.83 -2.75 -34.44
N PRO A 138 -34.24 -1.49 -34.18
CA PRO A 138 -33.86 -0.28 -34.93
C PRO A 138 -32.38 0.03 -34.73
N ASP A 139 -31.71 0.54 -35.77
CA ASP A 139 -30.29 0.97 -35.64
C ASP A 139 -30.23 2.38 -35.06
N LEU A 140 -30.11 2.44 -33.75
CA LEU A 140 -30.00 3.71 -33.04
C LEU A 140 -28.68 4.46 -33.36
N GLY A 141 -27.65 3.74 -33.84
CA GLY A 141 -26.39 4.34 -34.27
C GLY A 141 -26.50 5.09 -35.59
N ALA A 142 -27.53 4.82 -36.40
CA ALA A 142 -27.74 5.48 -37.71
C ALA A 142 -27.83 7.01 -37.61
N MET A 143 -28.24 7.55 -36.45
CA MET A 143 -28.32 8.99 -36.22
C MET A 143 -26.96 9.70 -36.15
N ILE A 144 -25.89 8.96 -35.90
CA ILE A 144 -24.53 9.49 -35.79
C ILE A 144 -23.60 8.98 -36.90
N TYR A 145 -24.13 8.32 -37.93
CA TYR A 145 -23.37 7.90 -39.12
C TYR A 145 -23.24 9.02 -40.14
N PRO A 146 -22.18 9.03 -40.96
CA PRO A 146 -22.09 9.95 -42.09
C PRO A 146 -23.26 9.80 -43.09
N PRO A 147 -23.70 10.88 -43.76
CA PRO A 147 -23.19 12.24 -43.64
C PRO A 147 -23.65 12.92 -42.35
N TYR A 148 -22.74 13.66 -41.72
CA TYR A 148 -22.99 14.32 -40.42
C TYR A 148 -23.92 15.51 -40.60
N THR A 149 -25.09 15.46 -39.96
CA THR A 149 -26.05 16.55 -39.92
C THR A 149 -25.91 17.36 -38.65
N GLU A 150 -26.44 18.60 -38.64
CA GLU A 150 -26.52 19.43 -37.45
C GLU A 150 -27.23 18.72 -36.26
N LYS A 151 -28.25 17.90 -36.56
CA LYS A 151 -28.93 17.07 -35.54
C LYS A 151 -28.03 16.01 -34.98
N ALA A 152 -27.24 15.34 -35.80
CA ALA A 152 -26.26 14.31 -35.37
C ALA A 152 -25.20 14.93 -34.44
N TRP A 153 -24.68 16.10 -34.82
CA TRP A 153 -23.72 16.83 -33.96
C TRP A 153 -24.29 17.25 -32.62
N LYS A 154 -25.51 17.78 -32.59
CA LYS A 154 -26.19 18.14 -31.35
C LYS A 154 -26.46 16.93 -30.46
N LEU A 155 -26.75 15.77 -31.01
CA LEU A 155 -26.95 14.53 -30.28
C LEU A 155 -25.63 13.99 -29.72
N ALA A 156 -24.58 13.93 -30.54
CA ALA A 156 -23.27 13.46 -30.15
C ALA A 156 -22.72 14.25 -28.93
N ARG A 157 -22.82 15.59 -28.95
CA ARG A 157 -22.41 16.45 -27.82
C ARG A 157 -23.19 16.26 -26.51
N LYS A 158 -24.32 15.55 -26.55
CA LYS A 158 -25.11 15.24 -25.35
C LYS A 158 -24.75 13.89 -24.76
N ILE A 159 -24.14 13.01 -25.57
CA ILE A 159 -23.81 11.64 -25.20
C ILE A 159 -22.36 11.54 -24.72
N PHE A 160 -21.49 12.35 -25.32
CA PHE A 160 -20.06 12.45 -25.04
C PHE A 160 -19.69 13.85 -24.51
#